data_17c656e167972162da5596aeb2e15f54
#
_entry.id   17c656e167972162da5596aeb2e15f54
#
_cell.length_a   1.000
_cell.length_b   1.000
_cell.length_c   1.000
_cell.angle_alpha   90.00
_cell.angle_beta   90.00
_cell.angle_gamma   90.00
#
_symmetry.space_group_name_H-M   'P 1'
#
loop_
_entity.id
_entity.type
_entity.pdbx_description
1 polymer ?
#
loop_
_entity_poly.entity_id
_entity_poly.type
_entity_poly.pdbx_seq_one_letter_code
_entity_poly.pdbx_strand_id
1 'polypeptide(L)'
;VEGLTRMQVTELIKQKLMSEDLIKDPIVTVQFLNFKVSVMGEVTRPGTFDISGDRITLLEALSMAGDLTIYGRRDRVAVIREKDGKRRILYHDLRSSDIFQSPCYYLQQNDIVYVEPNKAKTGQSRINSNNSVGVWLSAVSVLASITSLMVTMFK
;
A
#
# COMPACT_ATOMS: atom_id res chain seq x y z
N VAL A 1 -5.77 -26.17 17.11
CA VAL A 1 -6.45 -25.57 15.92
C VAL A 1 -5.45 -25.01 14.90
N GLU A 2 -4.15 -25.17 15.14
CA GLU A 2 -3.11 -24.73 14.20
C GLU A 2 -3.20 -25.55 12.90
N GLY A 3 -3.18 -24.88 11.73
CA GLY A 3 -3.29 -25.53 10.41
C GLY A 3 -4.71 -25.86 9.94
N LEU A 4 -5.74 -25.60 10.75
CA LEU A 4 -7.13 -25.82 10.37
C LEU A 4 -7.73 -24.58 9.66
N THR A 5 -8.57 -24.81 8.67
CA THR A 5 -9.38 -23.74 8.10
C THR A 5 -10.49 -23.30 9.06
N ARG A 6 -11.02 -22.10 8.88
CA ARG A 6 -12.13 -21.59 9.69
C ARG A 6 -13.34 -22.55 9.73
N MET A 7 -13.70 -23.12 8.56
CA MET A 7 -14.79 -24.10 8.49
C MET A 7 -14.50 -25.36 9.32
N GLN A 8 -13.27 -25.87 9.27
CA GLN A 8 -12.85 -27.02 10.05
C GLN A 8 -12.89 -26.74 11.55
N VAL A 9 -12.45 -25.53 11.97
CA VAL A 9 -12.55 -25.10 13.37
C VAL A 9 -14.01 -24.97 13.82
N THR A 10 -14.85 -24.37 13.01
CA THR A 10 -16.30 -24.26 13.29
C THR A 10 -16.94 -25.63 13.50
N GLU A 11 -16.66 -26.56 12.58
CA GLU A 11 -17.21 -27.91 12.64
C GLU A 11 -16.68 -28.69 13.87
N LEU A 12 -15.40 -28.58 14.16
CA LEU A 12 -14.79 -29.21 15.32
C LEU A 12 -15.39 -28.73 16.63
N ILE A 13 -15.63 -27.40 16.76
CA ILE A 13 -16.28 -26.83 17.94
C ILE A 13 -17.73 -27.30 18.03
N LYS A 14 -18.45 -27.29 16.91
CA LYS A 14 -19.85 -27.75 16.86
C LYS A 14 -19.98 -29.20 17.28
N GLN A 15 -19.15 -30.09 16.73
CA GLN A 15 -19.15 -31.50 17.10
C GLN A 15 -18.81 -31.70 18.58
N LYS A 16 -17.85 -30.95 19.12
CA LYS A 16 -17.48 -31.07 20.53
C LYS A 16 -18.62 -30.63 21.46
N LEU A 17 -19.31 -29.55 21.14
CA LEU A 17 -20.47 -29.07 21.92
C LEU A 17 -21.64 -30.07 21.87
N MET A 18 -21.85 -30.73 20.76
CA MET A 18 -22.89 -31.76 20.60
C MET A 18 -22.52 -33.07 21.29
N SER A 19 -21.25 -33.51 21.21
CA SER A 19 -20.81 -34.77 21.83
C SER A 19 -20.81 -34.75 23.37
N GLU A 20 -20.64 -33.57 23.95
CA GLU A 20 -20.71 -33.38 25.41
C GLU A 20 -22.17 -33.11 25.92
N ASP A 21 -23.19 -33.23 25.05
CA ASP A 21 -24.59 -32.99 25.30
C ASP A 21 -24.93 -31.64 25.95
N LEU A 22 -24.01 -30.65 25.70
CA LEU A 22 -24.13 -29.32 26.31
C LEU A 22 -25.18 -28.47 25.63
N ILE A 23 -25.32 -28.57 24.30
CA ILE A 23 -26.25 -27.76 23.51
C ILE A 23 -26.80 -28.61 22.34
N LYS A 24 -28.13 -28.58 22.16
CA LYS A 24 -28.79 -29.13 20.96
C LYS A 24 -28.71 -28.10 19.83
N ASP A 25 -28.07 -28.42 18.71
CA ASP A 25 -27.92 -27.61 17.49
C ASP A 25 -27.28 -26.21 17.73
N PRO A 26 -25.98 -26.17 18.13
CA PRO A 26 -25.27 -24.91 18.33
C PRO A 26 -24.98 -24.20 17.01
N ILE A 27 -25.18 -22.88 16.96
CA ILE A 27 -24.65 -22.01 15.90
C ILE A 27 -23.27 -21.51 16.34
N VAL A 28 -22.23 -21.96 15.65
CA VAL A 28 -20.85 -21.57 15.94
C VAL A 28 -20.34 -20.63 14.85
N THR A 29 -19.93 -19.42 15.22
CA THR A 29 -19.31 -18.46 14.32
C THR A 29 -17.86 -18.23 14.72
N VAL A 30 -16.93 -18.49 13.80
CA VAL A 30 -15.50 -18.26 13.99
C VAL A 30 -15.08 -17.07 13.13
N GLN A 31 -14.44 -16.05 13.73
CA GLN A 31 -13.96 -14.85 13.05
C GLN A 31 -12.47 -14.60 13.37
N PHE A 32 -11.72 -14.07 12.42
CA PHE A 32 -10.39 -13.57 12.69
C PHE A 32 -10.48 -12.18 13.32
N LEU A 33 -10.02 -12.03 14.55
CA LEU A 33 -10.08 -10.75 15.27
C LEU A 33 -9.03 -9.74 14.83
N ASN A 34 -7.94 -10.18 14.21
CA ASN A 34 -6.78 -9.36 13.90
C ASN A 34 -6.39 -9.41 12.42
N PHE A 35 -7.37 -9.58 11.52
CA PHE A 35 -7.06 -9.54 10.09
C PHE A 35 -6.73 -8.11 9.69
N LYS A 36 -5.45 -7.85 9.37
CA LYS A 36 -4.94 -6.52 8.95
C LYS A 36 -4.21 -6.65 7.63
N VAL A 37 -4.36 -5.63 6.80
CA VAL A 37 -3.55 -5.42 5.60
C VAL A 37 -2.98 -4.01 5.62
N SER A 38 -1.76 -3.84 5.11
CA SER A 38 -1.11 -2.52 5.03
C SER A 38 -1.07 -2.08 3.58
N VAL A 39 -1.46 -0.84 3.32
CA VAL A 39 -1.36 -0.21 1.99
C VAL A 39 -0.47 1.00 2.09
N MET A 40 0.56 1.08 1.25
CA MET A 40 1.55 2.13 1.27
C MET A 40 2.02 2.54 -0.13
N GLY A 41 2.74 3.66 -0.20
CA GLY A 41 3.23 4.26 -1.44
C GLY A 41 2.26 5.30 -2.00
N GLU A 42 2.05 5.30 -3.31
CA GLU A 42 1.27 6.30 -4.03
C GLU A 42 -0.24 6.05 -3.98
N VAL A 43 -0.79 6.07 -2.78
CA VAL A 43 -2.24 6.01 -2.49
C VAL A 43 -2.68 7.25 -1.72
N THR A 44 -3.96 7.54 -1.74
CA THR A 44 -4.52 8.75 -1.11
C THR A 44 -4.39 8.72 0.41
N ARG A 45 -4.58 7.55 1.03
CA ARG A 45 -4.53 7.35 2.48
C ARG A 45 -3.72 6.09 2.81
N PRO A 46 -2.38 6.18 2.83
CA PRO A 46 -1.56 5.03 3.24
C PRO A 46 -1.81 4.70 4.71
N GLY A 47 -1.80 3.42 5.05
CA GLY A 47 -2.03 2.96 6.42
C GLY A 47 -2.22 1.46 6.53
N THR A 48 -2.46 1.02 7.75
CA THR A 48 -2.86 -0.36 8.06
C THR A 48 -4.36 -0.38 8.36
N PHE A 49 -5.07 -1.26 7.69
CA PHE A 49 -6.53 -1.38 7.76
C PHE A 49 -6.93 -2.68 8.44
N ASP A 50 -7.82 -2.57 9.42
CA ASP A 50 -8.46 -3.71 10.06
C ASP A 50 -9.62 -4.21 9.17
N ILE A 51 -9.62 -5.51 8.89
CA ILE A 51 -10.60 -6.15 8.01
C ILE A 51 -11.62 -6.88 8.87
N SER A 52 -12.85 -6.39 8.86
CA SER A 52 -13.95 -6.98 9.62
C SER A 52 -14.52 -8.25 8.98
N GLY A 53 -14.14 -8.54 7.75
CA GLY A 53 -14.60 -9.70 6.99
C GLY A 53 -13.60 -10.87 7.04
N ASP A 54 -14.01 -11.97 6.40
CA ASP A 54 -13.20 -13.19 6.31
C ASP A 54 -12.09 -13.11 5.26
N ARG A 55 -12.23 -12.21 4.31
CA ARG A 55 -11.32 -12.01 3.18
C ARG A 55 -11.46 -10.59 2.65
N ILE A 56 -10.43 -10.14 2.00
CA ILE A 56 -10.39 -8.87 1.27
C ILE A 56 -9.62 -9.07 -0.04
N THR A 57 -10.06 -8.42 -1.09
CA THR A 57 -9.36 -8.41 -2.37
C THR A 57 -8.33 -7.28 -2.42
N LEU A 58 -7.37 -7.37 -3.33
CA LEU A 58 -6.41 -6.31 -3.60
C LEU A 58 -7.10 -4.99 -3.97
N LEU A 59 -8.16 -5.06 -4.78
CA LEU A 59 -8.90 -3.88 -5.21
C LEU A 59 -9.68 -3.22 -4.05
N GLU A 60 -10.29 -4.02 -3.17
CA GLU A 60 -10.96 -3.50 -1.97
C GLU A 60 -9.97 -2.81 -1.03
N ALA A 61 -8.79 -3.39 -0.81
CA ALA A 61 -7.75 -2.79 0.02
C ALA A 61 -7.27 -1.45 -0.55
N LEU A 62 -7.09 -1.35 -1.87
CA LEU A 62 -6.76 -0.10 -2.54
C LEU A 62 -7.90 0.92 -2.42
N SER A 63 -9.16 0.49 -2.53
CA SER A 63 -10.34 1.34 -2.32
C SER A 63 -10.39 1.90 -0.89
N MET A 64 -10.11 1.09 0.14
CA MET A 64 -10.01 1.54 1.53
C MET A 64 -8.93 2.60 1.71
N ALA A 65 -7.83 2.50 0.97
CA ALA A 65 -6.76 3.50 0.92
C ALA A 65 -7.09 4.74 0.06
N GLY A 66 -8.31 4.83 -0.47
CA GLY A 66 -8.78 5.95 -1.28
C GLY A 66 -8.24 5.98 -2.70
N ASP A 67 -7.92 4.79 -3.26
CA ASP A 67 -7.32 4.56 -4.58
C ASP A 67 -5.89 5.16 -4.73
N LEU A 68 -5.27 4.84 -5.86
CA LEU A 68 -3.95 5.35 -6.24
C LEU A 68 -4.03 6.84 -6.55
N THR A 69 -2.98 7.57 -6.17
CA THR A 69 -2.82 8.96 -6.63
C THR A 69 -2.55 8.99 -8.15
N ILE A 70 -2.59 10.19 -8.74
CA ILE A 70 -2.20 10.41 -10.15
C ILE A 70 -0.74 10.02 -10.43
N TYR A 71 0.07 9.92 -9.39
CA TYR A 71 1.47 9.50 -9.46
C TYR A 71 1.66 8.01 -9.24
N GLY A 72 0.63 7.28 -8.84
CA GLY A 72 0.68 5.84 -8.60
C GLY A 72 0.73 5.03 -9.90
N ARG A 73 1.60 4.03 -9.94
CA ARG A 73 1.73 3.11 -11.08
C ARG A 73 0.67 2.02 -10.99
N ARG A 74 -0.35 2.09 -11.87
CA ARG A 74 -1.38 1.04 -11.99
C ARG A 74 -0.89 -0.23 -12.65
N ASP A 75 0.18 -0.13 -13.43
CA ASP A 75 0.81 -1.24 -14.14
C ASP A 75 1.75 -2.07 -13.25
N ARG A 76 2.03 -1.61 -12.02
CA ARG A 76 3.00 -2.26 -11.15
C ARG A 76 2.70 -2.04 -9.67
N VAL A 77 1.68 -2.72 -9.20
CA VAL A 77 1.35 -2.77 -7.77
C VAL A 77 1.93 -4.05 -7.18
N ALA A 78 2.74 -3.91 -6.13
CA ALA A 78 3.37 -5.04 -5.46
C ALA A 78 2.52 -5.52 -4.28
N VAL A 79 2.33 -6.82 -4.17
CA VAL A 79 1.84 -7.47 -2.95
C VAL A 79 3.01 -8.23 -2.33
N ILE A 80 3.36 -7.86 -1.12
CA ILE A 80 4.44 -8.45 -0.34
C ILE A 80 3.80 -9.34 0.72
N ARG A 81 4.05 -10.64 0.61
CA ARG A 81 3.53 -11.67 1.51
C ARG A 81 4.67 -12.39 2.20
N GLU A 82 4.58 -12.52 3.52
CA GLU A 82 5.48 -13.35 4.29
C GLU A 82 4.80 -14.67 4.63
N LYS A 83 5.42 -15.78 4.25
CA LYS A 83 4.97 -17.13 4.57
C LYS A 83 6.17 -18.00 4.91
N ASP A 84 6.10 -18.72 6.02
CA ASP A 84 7.15 -19.63 6.49
C ASP A 84 8.53 -18.94 6.60
N GLY A 85 8.56 -17.70 7.12
CA GLY A 85 9.77 -16.88 7.25
C GLY A 85 10.38 -16.40 5.91
N LYS A 86 9.70 -16.65 4.78
CA LYS A 86 10.14 -16.20 3.45
C LYS A 86 9.20 -15.11 2.94
N ARG A 87 9.79 -14.03 2.42
CA ARG A 87 9.04 -12.94 1.78
C ARG A 87 8.99 -13.16 0.27
N ARG A 88 7.79 -13.05 -0.27
CA ARG A 88 7.52 -13.08 -1.72
C ARG A 88 6.91 -11.77 -2.14
N ILE A 89 7.35 -11.25 -3.29
CA ILE A 89 6.80 -10.05 -3.90
C ILE A 89 6.18 -10.45 -5.23
N LEU A 90 4.88 -10.20 -5.38
CA LEU A 90 4.15 -10.41 -6.62
C LEU A 90 3.69 -9.06 -7.15
N TYR A 91 3.97 -8.80 -8.42
CA TYR A 91 3.55 -7.58 -9.10
C TYR A 91 2.28 -7.82 -9.89
N HIS A 92 1.39 -6.83 -9.85
CA HIS A 92 0.08 -6.86 -10.49
C HIS A 92 -0.10 -5.61 -11.36
N ASP A 93 -0.63 -5.81 -12.56
CA ASP A 93 -1.15 -4.73 -13.39
C ASP A 93 -2.67 -4.64 -13.17
N LEU A 94 -3.12 -3.53 -12.55
CA LEU A 94 -4.54 -3.31 -12.26
C LEU A 94 -5.39 -3.09 -13.53
N ARG A 95 -4.74 -2.92 -14.69
CA ARG A 95 -5.39 -2.71 -15.99
C ARG A 95 -5.60 -4.03 -16.73
N SER A 96 -4.94 -5.12 -16.28
CA SER A 96 -5.08 -6.46 -16.87
C SER A 96 -6.11 -7.29 -16.11
N SER A 97 -6.88 -8.09 -16.84
CA SER A 97 -7.79 -9.09 -16.25
C SER A 97 -7.06 -10.22 -15.52
N ASP A 98 -5.75 -10.40 -15.75
CA ASP A 98 -4.94 -11.43 -15.11
C ASP A 98 -4.87 -11.29 -13.59
N ILE A 99 -5.16 -10.09 -13.08
CA ILE A 99 -5.25 -9.82 -11.64
C ILE A 99 -6.22 -10.77 -10.94
N PHE A 100 -7.34 -11.12 -11.58
CA PHE A 100 -8.37 -11.99 -10.99
C PHE A 100 -7.91 -13.44 -10.83
N GLN A 101 -6.89 -13.87 -11.58
CA GLN A 101 -6.31 -15.22 -11.52
C GLN A 101 -5.07 -15.27 -10.61
N SER A 102 -4.66 -14.12 -10.08
CA SER A 102 -3.47 -14.04 -9.22
C SER A 102 -3.71 -14.77 -7.88
N PRO A 103 -2.71 -15.51 -7.37
CA PRO A 103 -2.76 -16.10 -6.03
C PRO A 103 -2.78 -15.04 -4.90
N CYS A 104 -2.48 -13.78 -5.23
CA CYS A 104 -2.53 -12.65 -4.30
C CYS A 104 -3.71 -11.71 -4.57
N TYR A 105 -4.67 -12.08 -5.42
CA TYR A 105 -5.91 -11.32 -5.59
C TYR A 105 -6.68 -11.20 -4.26
N TYR A 106 -6.81 -12.33 -3.54
CA TYR A 106 -7.24 -12.33 -2.15
C TYR A 106 -6.02 -12.13 -1.24
N LEU A 107 -6.05 -11.05 -0.49
CA LEU A 107 -5.00 -10.74 0.46
C LEU A 107 -5.10 -11.65 1.68
N GLN A 108 -3.96 -11.91 2.29
CA GLN A 108 -3.84 -12.64 3.55
C GLN A 108 -3.49 -11.68 4.68
N GLN A 109 -3.62 -12.16 5.91
CA GLN A 109 -3.23 -11.40 7.10
C GLN A 109 -1.78 -10.95 7.00
N ASN A 110 -1.53 -9.68 7.35
CA ASN A 110 -0.24 -9.00 7.30
C ASN A 110 0.36 -8.81 5.89
N ASP A 111 -0.42 -9.03 4.82
CA ASP A 111 0.04 -8.64 3.48
C ASP A 111 0.26 -7.12 3.41
N ILE A 112 1.28 -6.73 2.66
CA ILE A 112 1.59 -5.34 2.37
C ILE A 112 1.35 -5.09 0.88
N VAL A 113 0.49 -4.13 0.58
CA VAL A 113 0.27 -3.63 -0.78
C VAL A 113 1.10 -2.37 -0.96
N TYR A 114 2.02 -2.38 -1.92
CA TYR A 114 2.88 -1.24 -2.20
C TYR A 114 2.64 -0.72 -3.62
N VAL A 115 2.30 0.56 -3.71
CA VAL A 115 2.09 1.27 -4.98
C VAL A 115 3.33 2.10 -5.30
N GLU A 116 4.04 1.73 -6.38
CA GLU A 116 5.23 2.45 -6.81
C GLU A 116 4.87 3.83 -7.40
N PRO A 117 5.72 4.86 -7.18
CA PRO A 117 5.57 6.15 -7.85
C PRO A 117 5.94 6.04 -9.34
N ASN A 118 5.30 6.85 -10.16
CA ASN A 118 5.63 6.97 -11.58
C ASN A 118 6.86 7.87 -11.81
N LYS A 119 7.36 7.87 -13.06
CA LYS A 119 8.56 8.66 -13.44
C LYS A 119 8.35 10.17 -13.28
N ALA A 120 7.13 10.68 -13.39
CA ALA A 120 6.84 12.10 -13.22
C ALA A 120 7.14 12.57 -11.79
N LYS A 121 6.74 11.82 -10.77
CA LYS A 121 7.05 12.15 -9.37
C LYS A 121 8.53 12.05 -9.06
N THR A 122 9.21 11.00 -9.55
CA THR A 122 10.67 10.84 -9.39
C THR A 122 11.44 11.93 -10.11
N GLY A 123 10.95 12.42 -11.26
CA GLY A 123 11.53 13.57 -11.97
C GLY A 123 11.36 14.88 -11.20
N GLN A 124 10.18 15.12 -10.67
CA GLN A 124 9.88 16.34 -9.89
C GLN A 124 10.70 16.42 -8.59
N SER A 125 10.94 15.30 -7.92
CA SER A 125 11.83 15.22 -6.75
C SER A 125 13.28 15.60 -7.10
N ARG A 126 13.77 15.22 -8.29
CA ARG A 126 15.11 15.59 -8.77
C ARG A 126 15.24 17.07 -9.14
N ILE A 127 14.20 17.66 -9.74
CA ILE A 127 14.19 19.09 -10.10
C ILE A 127 14.17 19.94 -8.82
N ASN A 128 13.43 19.54 -7.80
CA ASN A 128 13.34 20.28 -6.54
C ASN A 128 14.65 20.23 -5.72
N SER A 129 15.47 19.20 -5.88
CA SER A 129 16.82 19.12 -5.28
C SER A 129 17.86 19.93 -6.05
N ASN A 130 17.59 20.29 -7.32
CA ASN A 130 18.49 21.06 -8.18
C ASN A 130 18.13 22.56 -8.26
N ASN A 131 17.44 23.08 -7.24
CA ASN A 131 17.02 24.49 -7.17
C ASN A 131 18.20 25.48 -7.00
N SER A 132 19.43 24.99 -7.08
CA SER A 132 20.64 25.81 -7.11
C SER A 132 20.72 26.75 -8.33
N VAL A 133 20.10 26.40 -9.46
CA VAL A 133 20.11 27.23 -10.68
C VAL A 133 19.40 28.57 -10.45
N GLY A 134 18.25 28.57 -9.77
CA GLY A 134 17.52 29.80 -9.43
C GLY A 134 18.29 30.69 -8.45
N VAL A 135 18.98 30.08 -7.49
CA VAL A 135 19.84 30.80 -6.52
C VAL A 135 21.06 31.39 -7.21
N TRP A 136 21.68 30.67 -8.13
CA TRP A 136 22.82 31.18 -8.90
C TRP A 136 22.43 32.34 -9.84
N LEU A 137 21.29 32.25 -10.53
CA LEU A 137 20.77 33.32 -11.38
C LEU A 137 20.45 34.59 -10.55
N SER A 138 19.88 34.47 -9.36
CA SER A 138 19.64 35.61 -8.49
C SER A 138 20.96 36.22 -7.95
N ALA A 139 21.95 35.41 -7.61
CA ALA A 139 23.27 35.88 -7.19
C ALA A 139 23.99 36.67 -8.31
N VAL A 140 23.92 36.18 -9.54
CA VAL A 140 24.51 36.87 -10.71
C VAL A 140 23.80 38.17 -11.00
N SER A 141 22.46 38.25 -10.88
CA SER A 141 21.71 39.51 -11.08
C SER A 141 22.03 40.57 -10.02
N VAL A 142 22.21 40.17 -8.75
CA VAL A 142 22.62 41.06 -7.67
C VAL A 142 24.03 41.62 -7.91
N LEU A 143 24.99 40.76 -8.33
CA LEU A 143 26.34 41.20 -8.67
C LEU A 143 26.36 42.18 -9.86
N ALA A 144 25.56 41.91 -10.91
CA ALA A 144 25.42 42.83 -12.03
C ALA A 144 24.84 44.18 -11.65
N SER A 145 23.87 44.22 -10.72
CA SER A 145 23.30 45.45 -10.21
C SER A 145 24.29 46.25 -9.41
N ILE A 146 25.12 45.62 -8.56
CA ILE A 146 26.15 46.29 -7.76
C ILE A 146 27.25 46.89 -8.67
N THR A 147 27.70 46.15 -9.71
CA THR A 147 28.68 46.67 -10.64
C THR A 147 28.16 47.81 -11.46
N SER A 148 26.91 47.80 -11.90
CA SER A 148 26.27 48.90 -12.60
C SER A 148 26.20 50.16 -11.71
N LEU A 149 25.89 49.99 -10.44
CA LEU A 149 25.79 51.10 -9.47
C LEU A 149 27.20 51.73 -9.17
N MET A 150 28.24 50.89 -9.08
CA MET A 150 29.62 51.38 -8.94
C MET A 150 30.06 52.18 -10.16
N VAL A 151 29.80 51.70 -11.36
CA VAL A 151 30.18 52.44 -12.58
C VAL A 151 29.49 53.79 -12.68
N THR A 152 28.25 53.93 -12.20
CA THR A 152 27.52 55.20 -12.20
C THR A 152 28.02 56.16 -11.11
N MET A 153 28.56 55.66 -9.99
CA MET A 153 29.07 56.50 -8.89
C MET A 153 30.51 57.02 -9.20
N PHE A 154 31.27 56.34 -10.01
CA PHE A 154 32.66 56.75 -10.37
C PHE A 154 32.76 57.45 -11.72
N LYS A 155 31.65 57.84 -12.34
CA LYS A 155 31.60 58.63 -13.56
C LYS A 155 31.18 60.05 -13.27
#